data_8d1af03c563240d952e9f6addfac8f35
#
_entry.id   8d1af03c563240d952e9f6addfac8f35
#
_cell.length_a   1.000
_cell.length_b   1.000
_cell.length_c   1.000
_cell.angle_alpha   90.00
_cell.angle_beta   90.00
_cell.angle_gamma   90.00
#
_symmetry.space_group_name_H-M   'P 1'
#
loop_
_entity.id
_entity.type
_entity.pdbx_description
1 polymer ?
#
loop_
_entity_poly.entity_id
_entity_poly.type
_entity_poly.pdbx_seq_one_letter_code
_entity_poly.pdbx_strand_id
1 'polypeptide(L)'
;MHWLSAVLRAAAGSIVCAVLTAPPACAGTPAATGAARAGDARHDALQATLERFAQAARPGTLGVVVLDLERPARWQVNGTLPFPMMSVFKAPLGATVLDLAEQGRLPLGQRITITRDQLRGGHSPIRETFQGQQMSFTVDTLLRAAVSDSDNTAADALLRAVGGPAVVTGWLRAHGIEGMRVDMDEGEVSRIFGNLGASPAPPPAESPQQRSRRLQGGLDAYLADPRNRTTPLAAAEFLRKLAGGELLPPTATRRLLGLLRDQTQPRRLRAGLPPGVTFADKCGTSLTVNGTTAAFNDIGILTWPDGHRLVIAAFLSASHASRAERERLFADLARAVASAAAR
;
A
#
# COMPACT_ATOMS: atom_id res chain seq x y z
N MET A 1 39.24 47.19 -40.38
CA MET A 1 40.46 47.75 -39.79
C MET A 1 41.11 46.60 -39.08
N HIS A 2 41.99 45.82 -39.74
CA HIS A 2 43.44 45.90 -39.74
C HIS A 2 44.04 45.61 -38.34
N TRP A 3 44.96 44.68 -38.05
CA TRP A 3 46.11 44.11 -38.77
C TRP A 3 46.50 42.82 -37.97
N LEU A 4 46.78 41.65 -38.46
CA LEU A 4 47.97 41.06 -39.12
C LEU A 4 49.34 41.32 -38.44
N SER A 5 50.03 40.23 -38.10
CA SER A 5 51.40 39.83 -38.41
C SER A 5 51.90 38.83 -37.38
N ALA A 6 52.24 37.61 -37.61
CA ALA A 6 53.25 36.95 -38.45
C ALA A 6 54.64 36.76 -37.75
N VAL A 7 54.99 35.49 -37.57
CA VAL A 7 56.29 34.80 -37.85
C VAL A 7 57.48 35.02 -36.91
N LEU A 8 58.08 33.97 -36.30
CA LEU A 8 59.33 33.37 -36.76
C LEU A 8 59.73 32.07 -36.06
N ARG A 9 60.40 31.19 -36.80
CA ARG A 9 60.91 29.85 -36.46
C ARG A 9 62.23 29.97 -35.69
N ALA A 10 62.50 28.96 -34.82
CA ALA A 10 63.87 28.44 -34.62
C ALA A 10 63.79 26.98 -34.20
N ALA A 11 64.47 26.13 -34.93
CA ALA A 11 64.72 24.73 -34.63
C ALA A 11 65.98 24.58 -33.82
N ALA A 12 65.96 23.77 -32.74
CA ALA A 12 67.16 23.22 -32.13
C ALA A 12 66.86 21.81 -31.66
N GLY A 13 67.59 20.88 -32.26
CA GLY A 13 67.50 19.46 -31.87
C GLY A 13 68.20 19.17 -30.56
N SER A 14 67.66 18.26 -29.80
CA SER A 14 68.35 17.66 -28.67
C SER A 14 67.96 16.16 -28.59
N ILE A 15 68.97 15.34 -28.45
CA ILE A 15 68.98 13.93 -28.29
C ILE A 15 68.30 13.55 -27.02
N VAL A 16 67.28 12.66 -27.11
CA VAL A 16 66.56 12.10 -25.92
C VAL A 16 67.07 10.68 -25.70
N CYS A 17 67.77 10.47 -24.58
CA CYS A 17 67.98 9.15 -24.01
C CYS A 17 66.66 8.57 -23.50
N ALA A 18 66.18 7.48 -24.07
CA ALA A 18 65.05 6.70 -23.59
C ALA A 18 65.44 5.91 -22.35
N VAL A 19 64.95 6.33 -21.20
CA VAL A 19 64.92 5.49 -19.99
C VAL A 19 63.56 4.75 -19.98
N LEU A 20 63.63 3.45 -20.19
CA LEU A 20 62.50 2.51 -20.06
C LEU A 20 62.22 2.35 -18.55
N THR A 21 61.24 3.09 -18.02
CA THR A 21 60.63 2.80 -16.71
C THR A 21 59.40 1.93 -16.92
N ALA A 22 59.43 0.71 -16.40
CA ALA A 22 58.26 -0.19 -16.35
C ALA A 22 57.15 0.46 -15.47
N PRO A 23 55.87 0.39 -15.88
CA PRO A 23 54.77 0.88 -15.04
C PRO A 23 54.62 -0.02 -13.78
N PRO A 24 54.28 0.56 -12.61
CA PRO A 24 53.93 -0.26 -11.44
C PRO A 24 52.66 -1.03 -11.74
N ALA A 25 52.68 -2.31 -11.43
CA ALA A 25 51.49 -3.18 -11.46
C ALA A 25 50.47 -2.63 -10.50
N CYS A 26 49.36 -2.09 -11.03
CA CYS A 26 48.17 -1.77 -10.25
C CYS A 26 47.62 -3.11 -9.68
N ALA A 27 47.86 -3.36 -8.40
CA ALA A 27 47.13 -4.36 -7.64
C ALA A 27 45.65 -3.93 -7.60
N GLY A 28 44.85 -4.53 -8.48
CA GLY A 28 43.41 -4.34 -8.53
C GLY A 28 42.78 -4.76 -7.20
N THR A 29 42.01 -3.91 -6.59
CA THR A 29 41.24 -4.14 -5.38
C THR A 29 40.11 -5.14 -5.65
N PRO A 30 40.15 -6.40 -5.13
CA PRO A 30 39.08 -7.40 -5.43
C PRO A 30 37.82 -7.25 -4.58
N ALA A 31 37.72 -6.25 -3.71
CA ALA A 31 36.62 -6.13 -2.76
C ALA A 31 35.29 -5.60 -3.35
N ALA A 32 35.33 -4.77 -4.38
CA ALA A 32 34.10 -4.15 -4.96
C ALA A 32 33.27 -5.14 -5.81
N THR A 33 33.91 -6.10 -6.48
CA THR A 33 33.24 -7.08 -7.33
C THR A 33 32.50 -8.16 -6.54
N GLY A 34 32.97 -8.48 -5.33
CA GLY A 34 32.33 -9.49 -4.46
C GLY A 34 31.02 -9.00 -3.83
N ALA A 35 30.98 -7.75 -3.36
CA ALA A 35 29.82 -7.14 -2.74
C ALA A 35 28.67 -6.90 -3.75
N ALA A 36 29.00 -6.46 -4.97
CA ALA A 36 28.01 -6.27 -6.05
C ALA A 36 27.38 -7.63 -6.44
N ARG A 37 28.16 -8.68 -6.67
CA ARG A 37 27.66 -10.03 -6.98
C ARG A 37 26.80 -10.62 -5.86
N ALA A 38 27.15 -10.38 -4.59
CA ALA A 38 26.35 -10.83 -3.45
C ALA A 38 25.01 -10.06 -3.34
N GLY A 39 24.99 -8.78 -3.70
CA GLY A 39 23.80 -7.96 -3.80
C GLY A 39 22.85 -8.46 -4.89
N ASP A 40 23.36 -8.71 -6.07
CA ASP A 40 22.60 -9.25 -7.20
C ASP A 40 22.00 -10.62 -6.89
N ALA A 41 22.79 -11.54 -6.29
CA ALA A 41 22.32 -12.88 -5.92
C ALA A 41 21.18 -12.83 -4.87
N ARG A 42 21.22 -11.88 -3.91
CA ARG A 42 20.14 -11.70 -2.93
C ARG A 42 18.89 -11.08 -3.56
N HIS A 43 19.08 -10.15 -4.47
CA HIS A 43 17.99 -9.57 -5.24
C HIS A 43 17.23 -10.65 -5.98
N ASP A 44 17.95 -11.49 -6.74
CA ASP A 44 17.39 -12.59 -7.52
C ASP A 44 16.70 -13.63 -6.62
N ALA A 45 17.27 -13.93 -5.44
CA ALA A 45 16.70 -14.88 -4.50
C ALA A 45 15.35 -14.43 -3.94
N LEU A 46 15.20 -13.14 -3.58
CA LEU A 46 13.91 -12.60 -3.12
C LEU A 46 12.91 -12.55 -4.27
N GLN A 47 13.33 -12.12 -5.47
CA GLN A 47 12.47 -12.09 -6.66
C GLN A 47 11.90 -13.48 -6.96
N ALA A 48 12.74 -14.51 -7.03
CA ALA A 48 12.32 -15.90 -7.21
C ALA A 48 11.40 -16.39 -6.09
N THR A 49 11.58 -15.89 -4.86
CA THR A 49 10.73 -16.23 -3.73
C THR A 49 9.33 -15.63 -3.89
N LEU A 50 9.20 -14.36 -4.30
CA LEU A 50 7.91 -13.74 -4.60
C LEU A 50 7.15 -14.49 -5.71
N GLU A 51 7.85 -14.94 -6.73
CA GLU A 51 7.27 -15.72 -7.83
C GLU A 51 6.72 -17.06 -7.34
N ARG A 52 7.46 -17.77 -6.45
CA ARG A 52 6.96 -19.00 -5.82
C ARG A 52 5.71 -18.76 -4.98
N PHE A 53 5.64 -17.66 -4.20
CA PHE A 53 4.44 -17.31 -3.45
C PHE A 53 3.24 -17.03 -4.38
N ALA A 54 3.47 -16.32 -5.50
CA ALA A 54 2.42 -16.08 -6.47
C ALA A 54 1.91 -17.36 -7.12
N GLN A 55 2.80 -18.29 -7.39
CA GLN A 55 2.44 -19.63 -7.91
C GLN A 55 1.63 -20.44 -6.88
N ALA A 56 2.06 -20.44 -5.61
CA ALA A 56 1.37 -21.14 -4.52
C ALA A 56 -0.01 -20.54 -4.19
N ALA A 57 -0.25 -19.27 -4.53
CA ALA A 57 -1.53 -18.61 -4.32
C ALA A 57 -2.63 -19.04 -5.31
N ARG A 58 -2.29 -19.77 -6.37
CA ARG A 58 -3.27 -20.22 -7.39
C ARG A 58 -4.34 -21.16 -6.82
N PRO A 59 -5.58 -21.11 -7.33
CA PRO A 59 -6.07 -20.32 -8.47
C PRO A 59 -6.28 -18.82 -8.19
N GLY A 60 -6.12 -18.37 -6.93
CA GLY A 60 -6.11 -16.94 -6.62
C GLY A 60 -4.91 -16.22 -7.25
N THR A 61 -4.98 -14.91 -7.30
CA THR A 61 -3.89 -14.07 -7.82
C THR A 61 -3.25 -13.29 -6.69
N LEU A 62 -1.94 -13.50 -6.49
CA LEU A 62 -1.13 -12.70 -5.55
C LEU A 62 -0.34 -11.64 -6.33
N GLY A 63 -0.46 -10.39 -5.90
CA GLY A 63 0.36 -9.26 -6.36
C GLY A 63 1.17 -8.69 -5.20
N VAL A 64 2.47 -8.51 -5.38
CA VAL A 64 3.37 -7.97 -4.36
C VAL A 64 4.32 -6.96 -4.98
N VAL A 65 4.56 -5.89 -4.26
CA VAL A 65 5.69 -4.98 -4.50
C VAL A 65 6.41 -4.75 -3.18
N VAL A 66 7.74 -4.82 -3.21
CA VAL A 66 8.63 -4.46 -2.12
C VAL A 66 9.56 -3.36 -2.61
N LEU A 67 9.69 -2.27 -1.87
CA LEU A 67 10.62 -1.19 -2.16
C LEU A 67 11.56 -1.01 -0.97
N ASP A 68 12.87 -0.95 -1.22
CA ASP A 68 13.84 -0.46 -0.24
C ASP A 68 13.84 1.07 -0.29
N LEU A 69 13.66 1.74 0.86
CA LEU A 69 13.58 3.21 0.91
C LEU A 69 14.95 3.87 1.00
N GLU A 70 15.98 3.15 1.37
CA GLU A 70 17.36 3.62 1.49
C GLU A 70 18.25 3.21 0.31
N ARG A 71 17.77 2.26 -0.53
CA ARG A 71 18.53 1.75 -1.69
C ARG A 71 17.63 1.70 -2.93
N PRO A 72 18.17 1.83 -4.14
CA PRO A 72 17.40 1.73 -5.37
C PRO A 72 17.07 0.27 -5.71
N ALA A 73 16.35 -0.44 -4.81
CA ALA A 73 15.97 -1.83 -4.98
C ALA A 73 14.44 -2.00 -4.93
N ARG A 74 13.93 -2.77 -5.89
CA ARG A 74 12.51 -3.10 -6.02
C ARG A 74 12.34 -4.56 -6.46
N TRP A 75 11.47 -5.27 -5.77
CA TRP A 75 11.03 -6.62 -6.13
C TRP A 75 9.53 -6.61 -6.37
N GLN A 76 9.06 -7.36 -7.35
CA GLN A 76 7.63 -7.39 -7.64
C GLN A 76 7.18 -8.66 -8.36
N VAL A 77 5.94 -9.04 -8.08
CA VAL A 77 5.18 -10.02 -8.86
C VAL A 77 3.77 -9.49 -9.04
N ASN A 78 3.24 -9.51 -10.27
CA ASN A 78 1.93 -8.94 -10.62
C ASN A 78 1.75 -7.49 -10.14
N GLY A 79 2.84 -6.70 -10.08
CA GLY A 79 2.87 -5.38 -9.47
C GLY A 79 2.00 -4.33 -10.17
N THR A 80 1.64 -4.54 -11.44
CA THR A 80 0.82 -3.64 -12.26
C THR A 80 -0.62 -4.13 -12.46
N LEU A 81 -0.98 -5.32 -11.97
CA LEU A 81 -2.36 -5.80 -12.04
C LEU A 81 -3.25 -5.05 -11.04
N PRO A 82 -4.51 -4.74 -11.43
CA PRO A 82 -5.46 -4.11 -10.52
C PRO A 82 -6.05 -5.11 -9.53
N PHE A 83 -6.02 -4.78 -8.24
CA PHE A 83 -6.60 -5.57 -7.16
C PHE A 83 -7.67 -4.78 -6.41
N PRO A 84 -8.74 -5.46 -5.90
CA PRO A 84 -9.72 -4.83 -5.04
C PRO A 84 -9.08 -4.40 -3.71
N MET A 85 -9.25 -3.12 -3.35
CA MET A 85 -8.58 -2.56 -2.18
C MET A 85 -9.20 -2.99 -0.85
N MET A 86 -10.53 -3.13 -0.80
CA MET A 86 -11.24 -3.19 0.46
C MET A 86 -10.76 -2.04 1.38
N SER A 87 -10.66 -2.25 2.68
CA SER A 87 -10.27 -1.21 3.64
C SER A 87 -8.86 -0.60 3.46
N VAL A 88 -8.06 -1.04 2.49
CA VAL A 88 -6.78 -0.37 2.15
C VAL A 88 -7.01 1.10 1.76
N PHE A 89 -8.17 1.43 1.13
CA PHE A 89 -8.49 2.80 0.74
C PHE A 89 -8.56 3.78 1.93
N LYS A 90 -8.72 3.29 3.16
CA LYS A 90 -8.79 4.14 4.36
C LYS A 90 -7.45 4.81 4.68
N ALA A 91 -6.33 4.30 4.16
CA ALA A 91 -5.04 4.98 4.27
C ALA A 91 -4.96 6.26 3.43
N PRO A 92 -5.23 6.27 2.11
CA PRO A 92 -5.32 7.51 1.34
C PRO A 92 -6.49 8.41 1.77
N LEU A 93 -7.62 7.89 2.25
CA LEU A 93 -8.67 8.69 2.87
C LEU A 93 -8.12 9.45 4.08
N GLY A 94 -7.39 8.77 4.97
CA GLY A 94 -6.76 9.40 6.13
C GLY A 94 -5.77 10.50 5.74
N ALA A 95 -4.98 10.28 4.67
CA ALA A 95 -4.09 11.30 4.12
C ALA A 95 -4.87 12.53 3.61
N THR A 96 -5.94 12.31 2.85
CA THR A 96 -6.81 13.39 2.33
C THR A 96 -7.45 14.19 3.47
N VAL A 97 -7.95 13.52 4.52
CA VAL A 97 -8.51 14.19 5.71
C VAL A 97 -7.48 15.07 6.39
N LEU A 98 -6.26 14.55 6.59
CA LEU A 98 -5.18 15.30 7.24
C LEU A 98 -4.72 16.49 6.40
N ASP A 99 -4.64 16.34 5.08
CA ASP A 99 -4.29 17.45 4.19
C ASP A 99 -5.35 18.56 4.22
N LEU A 100 -6.64 18.20 4.19
CA LEU A 100 -7.74 19.17 4.35
C LEU A 100 -7.75 19.83 5.73
N ALA A 101 -7.32 19.11 6.77
CA ALA A 101 -7.20 19.67 8.12
C ALA A 101 -6.07 20.71 8.20
N GLU A 102 -4.90 20.43 7.62
CA GLU A 102 -3.77 21.38 7.52
C GLU A 102 -4.14 22.65 6.73
N GLN A 103 -5.02 22.51 5.71
CA GLN A 103 -5.55 23.63 4.94
C GLN A 103 -6.68 24.39 5.68
N GLY A 104 -7.07 23.97 6.88
CA GLY A 104 -8.20 24.55 7.64
C GLY A 104 -9.59 24.27 7.05
N ARG A 105 -9.69 23.41 6.02
CA ARG A 105 -10.94 23.08 5.31
C ARG A 105 -11.78 22.01 6.03
N LEU A 106 -11.12 21.14 6.81
CA LEU A 106 -11.77 20.10 7.63
C LEU A 106 -11.04 19.97 8.98
N PRO A 107 -11.27 20.91 9.93
CA PRO A 107 -10.60 20.90 11.22
C PRO A 107 -10.80 19.60 11.99
N LEU A 108 -9.74 19.04 12.59
CA LEU A 108 -9.81 17.77 13.32
C LEU A 108 -10.79 17.81 14.51
N GLY A 109 -11.01 18.98 15.11
CA GLY A 109 -12.00 19.20 16.19
C GLY A 109 -13.44 19.34 15.69
N GLN A 110 -13.66 19.50 14.38
CA GLN A 110 -15.02 19.63 13.82
C GLN A 110 -15.83 18.38 14.16
N ARG A 111 -17.09 18.57 14.55
CA ARG A 111 -18.01 17.48 14.87
C ARG A 111 -18.81 17.07 13.65
N ILE A 112 -18.91 15.76 13.44
CA ILE A 112 -19.75 15.13 12.41
C ILE A 112 -20.81 14.30 13.15
N THR A 113 -22.07 14.57 12.84
CA THR A 113 -23.19 13.78 13.34
C THR A 113 -23.47 12.63 12.40
N ILE A 114 -23.54 11.43 12.95
CA ILE A 114 -23.89 10.17 12.27
C ILE A 114 -25.28 9.77 12.74
N THR A 115 -26.18 9.48 11.83
CA THR A 115 -27.52 8.98 12.10
C THR A 115 -27.57 7.46 11.96
N ARG A 116 -28.60 6.82 12.54
CA ARG A 116 -28.71 5.35 12.57
C ARG A 116 -28.74 4.70 11.18
N ASP A 117 -29.32 5.36 10.20
CA ASP A 117 -29.35 4.92 8.79
C ASP A 117 -28.01 4.99 8.07
N GLN A 118 -27.08 5.78 8.61
CA GLN A 118 -25.70 5.91 8.10
C GLN A 118 -24.75 4.85 8.63
N LEU A 119 -25.19 4.01 9.56
CA LEU A 119 -24.38 2.92 10.08
C LEU A 119 -24.09 1.88 8.99
N ARG A 120 -22.86 1.38 8.99
CA ARG A 120 -22.40 0.40 8.00
C ARG A 120 -22.27 -0.99 8.61
N GLY A 121 -22.52 -1.99 7.76
CA GLY A 121 -22.26 -3.40 8.09
C GLY A 121 -20.78 -3.75 8.05
N GLY A 122 -20.49 -5.03 8.25
CA GLY A 122 -19.13 -5.51 8.36
C GLY A 122 -18.44 -5.06 9.64
N HIS A 123 -17.16 -4.72 9.59
CA HIS A 123 -16.42 -4.28 10.76
C HIS A 123 -16.70 -2.79 11.06
N SER A 124 -17.44 -2.53 12.13
CA SER A 124 -17.76 -1.17 12.59
C SER A 124 -17.98 -1.12 14.10
N PRO A 125 -16.95 -0.95 14.92
CA PRO A 125 -17.06 -0.72 16.36
C PRO A 125 -18.02 0.43 16.71
N ILE A 126 -18.08 1.51 15.92
CA ILE A 126 -19.05 2.58 16.12
C ILE A 126 -20.48 2.05 16.07
N ARG A 127 -20.81 1.18 15.09
CA ARG A 127 -22.16 0.58 14.99
C ARG A 127 -22.50 -0.27 16.22
N GLU A 128 -21.52 -1.00 16.76
CA GLU A 128 -21.72 -1.89 17.90
C GLU A 128 -22.03 -1.10 19.19
N THR A 129 -21.47 0.10 19.32
CA THR A 129 -21.63 0.96 20.50
C THR A 129 -22.64 2.11 20.30
N PHE A 130 -23.33 2.15 19.13
CA PHE A 130 -24.19 3.26 18.76
C PHE A 130 -25.47 3.32 19.59
N GLN A 131 -25.75 4.49 20.18
CA GLN A 131 -26.91 4.74 21.01
C GLN A 131 -27.84 5.78 20.39
N GLY A 132 -29.15 5.65 20.63
CA GLY A 132 -30.16 6.61 20.17
C GLY A 132 -30.29 6.65 18.63
N GLN A 133 -30.75 7.77 18.10
CA GLN A 133 -30.97 7.97 16.67
C GLN A 133 -29.79 8.65 15.97
N GLN A 134 -28.94 9.34 16.74
CA GLN A 134 -27.75 10.03 16.23
C GLN A 134 -26.66 10.11 17.30
N MET A 135 -25.40 10.11 16.86
CA MET A 135 -24.22 10.39 17.68
C MET A 135 -23.27 11.32 16.93
N SER A 136 -22.57 12.17 17.67
CA SER A 136 -21.60 13.09 17.08
C SER A 136 -20.18 12.78 17.54
N PHE A 137 -19.27 12.73 16.57
CA PHE A 137 -17.84 12.44 16.76
C PHE A 137 -17.00 13.58 16.18
N THR A 138 -15.82 13.82 16.71
CA THR A 138 -14.87 14.72 16.04
C THR A 138 -14.29 14.04 14.80
N VAL A 139 -13.84 14.83 13.81
CA VAL A 139 -13.08 14.32 12.65
C VAL A 139 -11.90 13.49 13.12
N ASP A 140 -11.23 13.92 14.18
CA ASP A 140 -10.10 13.20 14.79
C ASP A 140 -10.47 11.79 15.29
N THR A 141 -11.58 11.69 16.00
CA THR A 141 -12.11 10.39 16.49
C THR A 141 -12.44 9.47 15.31
N LEU A 142 -13.11 10.01 14.27
CA LEU A 142 -13.44 9.23 13.08
C LEU A 142 -12.22 8.83 12.27
N LEU A 143 -11.21 9.70 12.19
CA LEU A 143 -9.95 9.39 11.51
C LEU A 143 -9.24 8.21 12.17
N ARG A 144 -9.12 8.22 13.50
CA ARG A 144 -8.57 7.08 14.26
C ARG A 144 -9.40 5.82 14.02
N ALA A 145 -10.71 5.88 14.18
CA ALA A 145 -11.60 4.75 13.97
C ALA A 145 -11.48 4.17 12.55
N ALA A 146 -11.43 5.02 11.50
CA ALA A 146 -11.30 4.56 10.12
C ALA A 146 -9.93 3.94 9.82
N VAL A 147 -8.84 4.58 10.23
CA VAL A 147 -7.48 4.15 9.86
C VAL A 147 -6.98 3.03 10.77
N SER A 148 -7.00 3.23 12.12
CA SER A 148 -6.46 2.28 13.07
C SER A 148 -7.41 1.11 13.34
N ASP A 149 -8.70 1.38 13.58
CA ASP A 149 -9.68 0.34 13.90
C ASP A 149 -10.38 -0.22 12.66
N SER A 150 -10.15 0.41 11.49
CA SER A 150 -10.78 0.01 10.21
C SER A 150 -12.32 0.09 10.20
N ASP A 151 -12.92 0.98 10.99
CA ASP A 151 -14.35 1.16 11.11
C ASP A 151 -15.00 1.64 9.80
N ASN A 152 -16.01 0.91 9.33
CA ASN A 152 -16.68 1.22 8.05
C ASN A 152 -17.60 2.44 8.16
N THR A 153 -18.28 2.62 9.30
CA THR A 153 -19.14 3.80 9.54
C THR A 153 -18.33 5.08 9.59
N ALA A 154 -17.17 5.04 10.28
CA ALA A 154 -16.24 6.17 10.34
C ALA A 154 -15.69 6.52 8.95
N ALA A 155 -15.31 5.52 8.16
CA ALA A 155 -14.79 5.72 6.81
C ALA A 155 -15.82 6.43 5.91
N ASP A 156 -17.07 5.98 5.91
CA ASP A 156 -18.13 6.59 5.11
C ASP A 156 -18.51 8.00 5.61
N ALA A 157 -18.46 8.24 6.92
CA ALA A 157 -18.66 9.56 7.47
C ALA A 157 -17.56 10.54 7.02
N LEU A 158 -16.30 10.09 7.02
CA LEU A 158 -15.18 10.89 6.53
C LEU A 158 -15.22 11.08 5.02
N LEU A 159 -15.56 10.04 4.23
CA LEU A 159 -15.75 10.18 2.77
C LEU A 159 -16.77 11.26 2.45
N ARG A 160 -17.92 11.30 3.16
CA ARG A 160 -18.90 12.38 3.00
C ARG A 160 -18.33 13.74 3.39
N ALA A 161 -17.59 13.81 4.49
CA ALA A 161 -17.02 15.06 5.00
C ALA A 161 -15.96 15.66 4.07
N VAL A 162 -15.17 14.85 3.39
CA VAL A 162 -14.19 15.34 2.41
C VAL A 162 -14.83 15.72 1.06
N GLY A 163 -16.10 15.36 0.82
CA GLY A 163 -16.82 15.66 -0.43
C GLY A 163 -16.98 14.46 -1.36
N GLY A 164 -16.77 13.24 -0.86
CA GLY A 164 -17.00 11.97 -1.58
C GLY A 164 -15.74 11.27 -2.05
N PRO A 165 -15.87 10.02 -2.54
CA PRO A 165 -14.75 9.18 -2.99
C PRO A 165 -13.88 9.83 -4.07
N ALA A 166 -14.51 10.57 -5.01
CA ALA A 166 -13.81 11.24 -6.11
C ALA A 166 -12.78 12.27 -5.61
N VAL A 167 -13.00 12.88 -4.45
CA VAL A 167 -12.05 13.84 -3.85
C VAL A 167 -10.76 13.11 -3.44
N VAL A 168 -10.87 11.89 -2.87
CA VAL A 168 -9.70 11.07 -2.52
C VAL A 168 -8.94 10.65 -3.78
N THR A 169 -9.64 10.25 -4.83
CA THR A 169 -9.02 9.94 -6.13
C THR A 169 -8.34 11.17 -6.75
N GLY A 170 -8.99 12.33 -6.70
CA GLY A 170 -8.39 13.59 -7.16
C GLY A 170 -7.14 13.96 -6.37
N TRP A 171 -7.17 13.77 -5.06
CA TRP A 171 -6.02 13.98 -4.19
C TRP A 171 -4.85 13.04 -4.56
N LEU A 172 -5.12 11.75 -4.80
CA LEU A 172 -4.10 10.80 -5.27
C LEU A 172 -3.45 11.25 -6.59
N ARG A 173 -4.26 11.70 -7.55
CA ARG A 173 -3.76 12.20 -8.85
C ARG A 173 -2.91 13.46 -8.69
N ALA A 174 -3.35 14.41 -7.86
CA ALA A 174 -2.58 15.62 -7.56
C ALA A 174 -1.20 15.33 -6.96
N HIS A 175 -1.03 14.16 -6.30
CA HIS A 175 0.24 13.69 -5.77
C HIS A 175 0.98 12.68 -6.68
N GLY A 176 0.53 12.52 -7.94
CA GLY A 176 1.18 11.65 -8.93
C GLY A 176 1.02 10.15 -8.66
N ILE A 177 -0.07 9.74 -7.99
CA ILE A 177 -0.38 8.32 -7.73
C ILE A 177 -1.50 7.89 -8.68
N GLU A 178 -1.15 7.25 -9.81
CA GLU A 178 -2.07 6.95 -10.89
C GLU A 178 -2.84 5.62 -10.74
N GLY A 179 -2.20 4.56 -10.33
CA GLY A 179 -2.77 3.21 -10.30
C GLY A 179 -3.67 2.90 -9.10
N MET A 180 -4.09 3.91 -8.31
CA MET A 180 -4.99 3.75 -7.15
C MET A 180 -6.19 4.68 -7.31
N ARG A 181 -7.42 4.17 -7.08
CA ARG A 181 -8.64 4.97 -7.17
C ARG A 181 -9.69 4.54 -6.14
N VAL A 182 -10.35 5.52 -5.56
CA VAL A 182 -11.48 5.38 -4.64
C VAL A 182 -12.72 5.94 -5.34
N ASP A 183 -13.72 5.10 -5.57
CA ASP A 183 -14.91 5.43 -6.36
C ASP A 183 -16.19 5.19 -5.60
N MET A 184 -16.14 4.35 -4.56
CA MET A 184 -17.30 3.87 -3.81
C MET A 184 -17.02 3.98 -2.31
N ASP A 185 -18.07 4.20 -1.55
CA ASP A 185 -18.08 4.04 -0.11
C ASP A 185 -18.32 2.58 0.32
N GLU A 186 -18.23 2.29 1.62
CA GLU A 186 -18.47 0.94 2.17
C GLU A 186 -19.93 0.48 1.98
N GLY A 187 -20.88 1.43 1.96
CA GLY A 187 -22.28 1.15 1.69
C GLY A 187 -22.50 0.63 0.28
N GLU A 188 -21.89 1.26 -0.73
CA GLU A 188 -21.97 0.83 -2.13
C GLU A 188 -21.26 -0.52 -2.36
N VAL A 189 -20.08 -0.70 -1.79
CA VAL A 189 -19.36 -1.99 -1.83
C VAL A 189 -20.23 -3.10 -1.22
N SER A 190 -20.88 -2.84 -0.08
CA SER A 190 -21.77 -3.81 0.56
C SER A 190 -22.99 -4.16 -0.30
N ARG A 191 -23.53 -3.21 -1.06
CA ARG A 191 -24.64 -3.43 -1.99
C ARG A 191 -24.26 -4.32 -3.17
N ILE A 192 -23.05 -4.12 -3.71
CA ILE A 192 -22.52 -4.98 -4.78
C ILE A 192 -22.34 -6.41 -4.26
N PHE A 193 -21.66 -6.62 -3.14
CA PHE A 193 -21.50 -7.95 -2.53
C PHE A 193 -22.82 -8.59 -2.17
N GLY A 194 -23.79 -7.78 -1.71
CA GLY A 194 -25.15 -8.24 -1.43
C GLY A 194 -25.94 -8.59 -2.68
N ASN A 195 -25.48 -8.20 -3.87
CA ASN A 195 -26.24 -8.28 -5.14
C ASN A 195 -27.65 -7.70 -4.98
N LEU A 196 -27.72 -6.50 -4.40
CA LEU A 196 -28.99 -5.89 -3.99
C LEU A 196 -29.61 -5.00 -5.08
N GLY A 197 -28.82 -4.66 -6.12
CA GLY A 197 -29.26 -3.68 -7.12
C GLY A 197 -29.68 -2.36 -6.48
N ALA A 198 -30.90 -1.90 -6.74
CA ALA A 198 -31.48 -0.69 -6.13
C ALA A 198 -32.10 -0.94 -4.75
N SER A 199 -32.26 -2.20 -4.33
CA SER A 199 -32.88 -2.52 -3.03
C SER A 199 -31.99 -2.12 -1.85
N PRO A 200 -32.57 -1.56 -0.76
CA PRO A 200 -31.79 -1.26 0.44
C PRO A 200 -31.45 -2.49 1.28
N ALA A 201 -32.16 -3.61 1.08
CA ALA A 201 -32.01 -4.82 1.88
C ALA A 201 -32.22 -6.10 1.06
N PRO A 202 -31.70 -7.25 1.53
CA PRO A 202 -31.98 -8.55 0.94
C PRO A 202 -33.47 -8.88 0.98
N PRO A 203 -33.95 -9.80 0.10
CA PRO A 203 -35.31 -10.30 0.15
C PRO A 203 -35.65 -10.87 1.53
N PRO A 204 -36.84 -10.59 2.10
CA PRO A 204 -37.17 -10.95 3.48
C PRO A 204 -37.35 -12.46 3.72
N ALA A 205 -37.66 -13.23 2.68
CA ALA A 205 -37.91 -14.69 2.77
C ALA A 205 -37.03 -15.47 1.80
N GLU A 206 -35.70 -15.36 1.97
CA GLU A 206 -34.72 -16.00 1.09
C GLU A 206 -34.27 -17.36 1.65
N SER A 207 -34.38 -18.42 0.84
CA SER A 207 -33.82 -19.73 1.21
C SER A 207 -32.28 -19.70 1.23
N PRO A 208 -31.61 -20.62 1.94
CA PRO A 208 -30.14 -20.71 1.95
C PRO A 208 -29.55 -20.82 0.52
N GLN A 209 -30.19 -21.53 -0.39
CA GLN A 209 -29.72 -21.66 -1.77
C GLN A 209 -29.88 -20.36 -2.56
N GLN A 210 -31.02 -19.67 -2.40
CA GLN A 210 -31.24 -18.36 -3.02
C GLN A 210 -30.20 -17.34 -2.52
N ARG A 211 -29.95 -17.31 -1.21
CA ARG A 211 -28.92 -16.47 -0.61
C ARG A 211 -27.53 -16.78 -1.17
N SER A 212 -27.17 -18.08 -1.26
CA SER A 212 -25.88 -18.50 -1.81
C SER A 212 -25.69 -18.03 -3.24
N ARG A 213 -26.72 -18.21 -4.11
CA ARG A 213 -26.70 -17.74 -5.50
C ARG A 213 -26.61 -16.22 -5.59
N ARG A 214 -27.36 -15.49 -4.79
CA ARG A 214 -27.34 -14.03 -4.76
C ARG A 214 -25.95 -13.51 -4.36
N LEU A 215 -25.37 -14.05 -3.28
CA LEU A 215 -24.03 -13.65 -2.83
C LEU A 215 -22.96 -14.05 -3.86
N GLN A 216 -23.10 -15.19 -4.57
CA GLN A 216 -22.20 -15.55 -5.65
C GLN A 216 -22.25 -14.52 -6.78
N GLY A 217 -23.45 -14.13 -7.22
CA GLY A 217 -23.60 -13.07 -8.22
C GLY A 217 -22.97 -11.74 -7.77
N GLY A 218 -23.09 -11.41 -6.47
CA GLY A 218 -22.43 -10.23 -5.88
C GLY A 218 -20.90 -10.32 -5.86
N LEU A 219 -20.37 -11.50 -5.53
CA LEU A 219 -18.92 -11.76 -5.60
C LEU A 219 -18.40 -11.59 -7.03
N ASP A 220 -19.09 -12.21 -8.01
CA ASP A 220 -18.70 -12.17 -9.41
C ASP A 220 -18.74 -10.73 -9.95
N ALA A 221 -19.82 -10.00 -9.62
CA ALA A 221 -19.95 -8.59 -9.98
C ALA A 221 -18.84 -7.73 -9.35
N TYR A 222 -18.50 -7.95 -8.08
CA TYR A 222 -17.44 -7.21 -7.42
C TYR A 222 -16.06 -7.53 -8.00
N LEU A 223 -15.78 -8.78 -8.34
CA LEU A 223 -14.51 -9.17 -8.96
C LEU A 223 -14.34 -8.55 -10.35
N ALA A 224 -15.44 -8.41 -11.11
CA ALA A 224 -15.44 -7.77 -12.43
C ALA A 224 -15.45 -6.23 -12.38
N ASP A 225 -15.84 -5.60 -11.26
CA ASP A 225 -15.98 -4.15 -11.14
C ASP A 225 -14.58 -3.48 -11.13
N PRO A 226 -14.30 -2.53 -12.03
CA PRO A 226 -12.99 -1.83 -12.07
C PRO A 226 -12.84 -0.76 -10.99
N ARG A 227 -13.89 -0.44 -10.22
CA ARG A 227 -13.89 0.60 -9.19
C ARG A 227 -13.22 0.12 -7.90
N ASN A 228 -12.74 1.04 -7.07
CA ASN A 228 -12.03 0.77 -5.81
C ASN A 228 -10.84 -0.19 -5.99
N ARG A 229 -10.05 0.04 -7.04
CA ARG A 229 -8.86 -0.78 -7.35
C ARG A 229 -7.57 -0.01 -7.11
N THR A 230 -6.54 -0.79 -6.82
CA THR A 230 -5.15 -0.33 -6.83
C THR A 230 -4.25 -1.37 -7.47
N THR A 231 -3.14 -0.93 -8.04
CA THR A 231 -2.03 -1.84 -8.32
C THR A 231 -1.12 -1.93 -7.08
N PRO A 232 -0.45 -3.05 -6.83
CA PRO A 232 0.57 -3.13 -5.77
C PRO A 232 1.63 -2.04 -5.89
N LEU A 233 2.02 -1.69 -7.13
CA LEU A 233 2.98 -0.62 -7.39
C LEU A 233 2.46 0.75 -6.94
N ALA A 234 1.21 1.10 -7.25
CA ALA A 234 0.63 2.38 -6.82
C ALA A 234 0.46 2.45 -5.29
N ALA A 235 0.10 1.34 -4.65
CA ALA A 235 0.02 1.26 -3.19
C ALA A 235 1.40 1.41 -2.53
N ALA A 236 2.43 0.77 -3.11
CA ALA A 236 3.81 0.92 -2.65
C ALA A 236 4.33 2.35 -2.86
N GLU A 237 4.00 3.00 -3.96
CA GLU A 237 4.38 4.40 -4.24
C GLU A 237 3.69 5.38 -3.27
N PHE A 238 2.40 5.16 -2.95
CA PHE A 238 1.71 5.93 -1.90
C PHE A 238 2.47 5.85 -0.56
N LEU A 239 2.86 4.66 -0.14
CA LEU A 239 3.60 4.46 1.11
C LEU A 239 5.02 5.04 1.06
N ARG A 240 5.73 4.90 -0.07
CA ARG A 240 7.04 5.50 -0.29
C ARG A 240 6.98 7.02 -0.13
N LYS A 241 6.05 7.66 -0.84
CA LYS A 241 5.83 9.11 -0.77
C LYS A 241 5.41 9.55 0.64
N LEU A 242 4.57 8.78 1.32
CA LEU A 242 4.21 9.05 2.72
C LEU A 242 5.43 8.99 3.64
N ALA A 243 6.24 7.94 3.51
CA ALA A 243 7.46 7.77 4.30
C ALA A 243 8.52 8.84 4.03
N GLY A 244 8.57 9.34 2.79
CA GLY A 244 9.45 10.43 2.35
C GLY A 244 8.94 11.83 2.70
N GLY A 245 7.72 11.97 3.26
CA GLY A 245 7.13 13.28 3.57
C GLY A 245 6.71 14.08 2.33
N GLU A 246 6.50 13.42 1.20
CA GLU A 246 6.13 14.05 -0.07
C GLU A 246 4.60 14.30 -0.20
N LEU A 247 3.79 13.71 0.68
CA LEU A 247 2.33 13.77 0.60
C LEU A 247 1.71 14.78 1.58
N LEU A 248 2.34 14.98 2.73
CA LEU A 248 1.77 15.74 3.85
C LEU A 248 2.86 16.52 4.58
N PRO A 249 2.53 17.64 5.25
CA PRO A 249 3.43 18.29 6.19
C PRO A 249 3.94 17.34 7.27
N PRO A 250 5.10 17.60 7.89
CA PRO A 250 5.75 16.66 8.83
C PRO A 250 4.86 16.21 10.00
N THR A 251 4.02 17.09 10.54
CA THR A 251 3.11 16.75 11.64
C THR A 251 2.01 15.79 11.20
N ALA A 252 1.37 16.08 10.07
CA ALA A 252 0.33 15.22 9.49
C ALA A 252 0.91 13.87 9.03
N THR A 253 2.12 13.85 8.44
CA THR A 253 2.85 12.61 8.09
C THR A 253 3.07 11.73 9.32
N ARG A 254 3.65 12.29 10.40
CA ARG A 254 3.85 11.52 11.65
C ARG A 254 2.53 11.02 12.23
N ARG A 255 1.46 11.81 12.15
CA ARG A 255 0.15 11.42 12.63
C ARG A 255 -0.41 10.24 11.86
N LEU A 256 -0.39 10.27 10.52
CA LEU A 256 -0.87 9.16 9.70
C LEU A 256 -0.05 7.88 9.93
N LEU A 257 1.27 8.00 9.97
CA LEU A 257 2.14 6.86 10.29
C LEU A 257 1.87 6.29 11.69
N GLY A 258 1.55 7.15 12.66
CA GLY A 258 1.11 6.74 14.00
C GLY A 258 -0.18 5.92 13.95
N LEU A 259 -1.21 6.42 13.25
CA LEU A 259 -2.49 5.73 13.10
C LEU A 259 -2.33 4.37 12.40
N LEU A 260 -1.46 4.27 11.40
CA LEU A 260 -1.15 3.01 10.71
C LEU A 260 -0.39 2.02 11.62
N ARG A 261 0.50 2.49 12.49
CA ARG A 261 1.17 1.62 13.50
C ARG A 261 0.20 1.08 14.54
N ASP A 262 -0.78 1.89 14.92
CA ASP A 262 -1.81 1.57 15.92
C ASP A 262 -2.92 0.68 15.34
N GLN A 263 -2.76 0.13 14.15
CA GLN A 263 -3.73 -0.75 13.50
C GLN A 263 -4.08 -1.97 14.37
N THR A 264 -5.37 -2.14 14.66
CA THR A 264 -5.89 -3.17 15.60
C THR A 264 -6.33 -4.47 14.91
N GLN A 265 -6.34 -4.49 13.58
CA GLN A 265 -6.83 -5.63 12.78
C GLN A 265 -5.84 -6.82 12.75
N PRO A 266 -6.27 -8.00 12.23
CA PRO A 266 -5.46 -9.22 12.24
C PRO A 266 -4.03 -9.05 11.71
N ARG A 267 -3.10 -9.74 12.35
CA ARG A 267 -1.65 -9.63 12.15
C ARG A 267 -1.18 -10.49 10.97
N ARG A 268 -1.38 -10.04 9.74
CA ARG A 268 -1.02 -10.74 8.49
C ARG A 268 0.49 -10.71 8.22
N LEU A 269 0.95 -9.67 7.53
CA LEU A 269 2.38 -9.45 7.30
C LEU A 269 3.12 -9.29 8.64
N ARG A 270 2.51 -8.56 9.59
CA ARG A 270 3.07 -8.33 10.93
C ARG A 270 3.41 -9.62 11.67
N ALA A 271 2.66 -10.72 11.44
CA ALA A 271 2.92 -12.01 12.08
C ALA A 271 4.22 -12.70 11.63
N GLY A 272 4.78 -12.29 10.51
CA GLY A 272 6.04 -12.82 9.98
C GLY A 272 7.27 -11.97 10.27
N LEU A 273 7.10 -10.81 10.91
CA LEU A 273 8.20 -9.87 11.17
C LEU A 273 9.02 -10.28 12.39
N PRO A 274 10.35 -10.09 12.34
CA PRO A 274 11.21 -10.37 13.48
C PRO A 274 10.97 -9.35 14.62
N PRO A 275 11.35 -9.71 15.86
CA PRO A 275 11.29 -8.82 17.01
C PRO A 275 12.03 -7.50 16.75
N GLY A 276 11.46 -6.38 17.23
CA GLY A 276 12.03 -5.05 17.10
C GLY A 276 11.69 -4.31 15.81
N VAL A 277 11.21 -5.01 14.77
CA VAL A 277 10.71 -4.34 13.55
C VAL A 277 9.32 -3.78 13.81
N THR A 278 9.13 -2.49 13.58
CA THR A 278 7.81 -1.84 13.64
C THR A 278 7.15 -1.88 12.26
N PHE A 279 5.81 -1.90 12.25
CA PHE A 279 5.04 -1.96 11.02
C PHE A 279 3.87 -0.99 11.07
N ALA A 280 3.91 0.01 10.19
CA ALA A 280 2.81 0.94 9.96
C ALA A 280 2.01 0.44 8.77
N ASP A 281 0.83 -0.16 9.00
CA ASP A 281 0.12 -0.93 7.97
C ASP A 281 -1.37 -0.60 7.87
N LYS A 282 -1.93 -0.94 6.72
CA LYS A 282 -3.38 -0.97 6.49
C LYS A 282 -3.76 -2.24 5.74
N CYS A 283 -4.61 -3.03 6.37
CA CYS A 283 -5.15 -4.24 5.76
C CYS A 283 -6.53 -4.03 5.12
N GLY A 284 -6.94 -4.96 4.25
CA GLY A 284 -8.26 -5.03 3.65
C GLY A 284 -8.73 -6.46 3.44
N THR A 285 -10.01 -6.76 3.77
CA THR A 285 -10.60 -8.10 3.61
C THR A 285 -12.00 -8.01 3.07
N SER A 286 -12.33 -8.88 2.12
CA SER A 286 -13.71 -9.13 1.71
C SER A 286 -14.36 -10.27 2.50
N LEU A 287 -15.65 -10.42 2.32
CA LEU A 287 -16.35 -11.66 2.68
C LEU A 287 -15.79 -12.85 1.88
N THR A 288 -15.91 -14.04 2.44
CA THR A 288 -15.74 -15.31 1.73
C THR A 288 -17.11 -15.82 1.33
N VAL A 289 -17.32 -16.03 0.06
CA VAL A 289 -18.58 -16.53 -0.51
C VAL A 289 -18.30 -17.83 -1.23
N ASN A 290 -19.01 -18.90 -0.87
CA ASN A 290 -18.85 -20.24 -1.46
C ASN A 290 -17.38 -20.67 -1.59
N GLY A 291 -16.59 -20.46 -0.54
CA GLY A 291 -15.17 -20.81 -0.50
C GLY A 291 -14.22 -19.82 -1.18
N THR A 292 -14.73 -18.78 -1.84
CA THR A 292 -13.89 -17.77 -2.52
C THR A 292 -13.87 -16.46 -1.76
N THR A 293 -12.66 -15.93 -1.50
CA THR A 293 -12.42 -14.62 -0.91
C THR A 293 -11.96 -13.64 -2.00
N ALA A 294 -12.74 -12.57 -2.23
CA ALA A 294 -12.45 -11.62 -3.31
C ALA A 294 -11.15 -10.83 -3.04
N ALA A 295 -10.86 -10.52 -1.78
CA ALA A 295 -9.67 -9.75 -1.42
C ALA A 295 -9.16 -10.09 -0.02
N PHE A 296 -7.83 -10.24 0.10
CA PHE A 296 -7.10 -10.36 1.36
C PHE A 296 -5.76 -9.64 1.20
N ASN A 297 -5.68 -8.42 1.75
CA ASN A 297 -4.64 -7.46 1.44
C ASN A 297 -3.96 -6.95 2.70
N ASP A 298 -2.69 -6.58 2.57
CA ASP A 298 -1.97 -5.84 3.60
C ASP A 298 -0.87 -5.00 2.96
N ILE A 299 -0.80 -3.72 3.31
CA ILE A 299 0.24 -2.81 2.82
C ILE A 299 0.83 -2.05 3.99
N GLY A 300 2.15 -1.80 3.98
CA GLY A 300 2.74 -1.06 5.08
C GLY A 300 4.22 -0.75 4.91
N ILE A 301 4.75 -0.04 5.91
CA ILE A 301 6.14 0.38 6.02
C ILE A 301 6.75 -0.36 7.21
N LEU A 302 7.75 -1.20 6.92
CA LEU A 302 8.60 -1.82 7.92
C LEU A 302 9.69 -0.84 8.31
N THR A 303 9.99 -0.77 9.61
CA THR A 303 11.12 0.03 10.11
C THR A 303 11.90 -0.80 11.12
N TRP A 304 13.18 -0.99 10.85
CA TRP A 304 14.13 -1.69 11.72
C TRP A 304 14.67 -0.75 12.80
N PRO A 305 15.24 -1.30 13.90
CA PRO A 305 15.84 -0.48 14.97
C PRO A 305 17.01 0.39 14.50
N ASP A 306 17.70 0.01 13.43
CA ASP A 306 18.79 0.79 12.84
C ASP A 306 18.30 1.93 11.90
N GLY A 307 16.98 2.06 11.74
CA GLY A 307 16.35 3.06 10.90
C GLY A 307 16.11 2.62 9.45
N HIS A 308 16.60 1.46 9.02
CA HIS A 308 16.32 0.93 7.68
C HIS A 308 14.81 0.69 7.47
N ARG A 309 14.30 1.04 6.30
CA ARG A 309 12.86 0.94 5.99
C ARG A 309 12.60 0.24 4.67
N LEU A 310 11.59 -0.61 4.67
CA LEU A 310 11.02 -1.19 3.47
C LEU A 310 9.52 -0.87 3.38
N VAL A 311 9.06 -0.67 2.17
CA VAL A 311 7.62 -0.73 1.85
C VAL A 311 7.30 -2.13 1.36
N ILE A 312 6.17 -2.68 1.80
CA ILE A 312 5.55 -3.88 1.25
C ILE A 312 4.09 -3.61 0.93
N ALA A 313 3.67 -3.97 -0.28
CA ALA A 313 2.28 -3.91 -0.71
C ALA A 313 1.89 -5.28 -1.25
N ALA A 314 1.04 -6.03 -0.52
CA ALA A 314 0.62 -7.38 -0.84
C ALA A 314 -0.90 -7.46 -0.99
N PHE A 315 -1.35 -7.97 -2.11
CA PHE A 315 -2.75 -8.13 -2.49
C PHE A 315 -3.01 -9.55 -2.97
N LEU A 316 -4.04 -10.20 -2.41
CA LEU A 316 -4.48 -11.51 -2.84
C LEU A 316 -5.94 -11.44 -3.25
N SER A 317 -6.25 -11.78 -4.50
CA SER A 317 -7.61 -11.75 -5.05
C SER A 317 -8.09 -13.14 -5.46
N ALA A 318 -9.41 -13.35 -5.37
CA ALA A 318 -10.12 -14.56 -5.78
C ALA A 318 -9.53 -15.85 -5.16
N SER A 319 -9.15 -15.80 -3.89
CA SER A 319 -8.48 -16.89 -3.19
C SER A 319 -9.47 -17.94 -2.69
N HIS A 320 -9.18 -19.21 -2.97
CA HIS A 320 -9.88 -20.38 -2.45
C HIS A 320 -9.24 -20.96 -1.18
N ALA A 321 -8.10 -20.45 -0.77
CA ALA A 321 -7.42 -20.87 0.44
C ALA A 321 -8.27 -20.53 1.69
N SER A 322 -8.17 -21.33 2.73
CA SER A 322 -8.75 -21.04 4.03
C SER A 322 -8.17 -19.75 4.63
N ARG A 323 -8.84 -19.20 5.63
CA ARG A 323 -8.33 -18.03 6.34
C ARG A 323 -6.93 -18.28 6.91
N ALA A 324 -6.70 -19.42 7.53
CA ALA A 324 -5.42 -19.77 8.15
C ALA A 324 -4.29 -19.88 7.09
N GLU A 325 -4.58 -20.44 5.92
CA GLU A 325 -3.61 -20.52 4.83
C GLU A 325 -3.26 -19.14 4.27
N ARG A 326 -4.25 -18.25 4.10
CA ARG A 326 -3.99 -16.86 3.68
C ARG A 326 -3.15 -16.09 4.72
N GLU A 327 -3.46 -16.23 6.00
CA GLU A 327 -2.70 -15.61 7.09
C GLU A 327 -1.26 -16.14 7.13
N ARG A 328 -1.06 -17.45 6.94
CA ARG A 328 0.26 -18.06 6.84
C ARG A 328 1.03 -17.57 5.63
N LEU A 329 0.41 -17.53 4.46
CA LEU A 329 1.02 -17.01 3.23
C LEU A 329 1.59 -15.60 3.43
N PHE A 330 0.82 -14.71 4.06
CA PHE A 330 1.25 -13.33 4.33
C PHE A 330 2.37 -13.27 5.39
N ALA A 331 2.29 -14.08 6.44
CA ALA A 331 3.36 -14.17 7.43
C ALA A 331 4.67 -14.70 6.82
N ASP A 332 4.59 -15.74 5.98
CA ASP A 332 5.77 -16.32 5.30
C ASP A 332 6.36 -15.33 4.30
N LEU A 333 5.52 -14.59 3.58
CA LEU A 333 5.96 -13.51 2.69
C LEU A 333 6.74 -12.43 3.46
N ALA A 334 6.20 -11.95 4.58
CA ALA A 334 6.87 -10.94 5.41
C ALA A 334 8.20 -11.46 5.98
N ARG A 335 8.23 -12.72 6.39
CA ARG A 335 9.46 -13.38 6.89
C ARG A 335 10.54 -13.45 5.80
N ALA A 336 10.17 -13.81 4.57
CA ALA A 336 11.08 -13.86 3.45
C ALA A 336 11.65 -12.47 3.10
N VAL A 337 10.79 -11.44 3.07
CA VAL A 337 11.19 -10.04 2.83
C VAL A 337 12.12 -9.55 3.94
N ALA A 338 11.77 -9.78 5.21
CA ALA A 338 12.61 -9.37 6.34
C ALA A 338 13.98 -10.09 6.34
N SER A 339 14.02 -11.37 5.98
CA SER A 339 15.28 -12.15 5.89
C SER A 339 16.18 -11.65 4.76
N ALA A 340 15.61 -11.21 3.65
CA ALA A 340 16.38 -10.65 2.53
C ALA A 340 16.95 -9.25 2.85
N ALA A 341 16.27 -8.50 3.73
CA ALA A 341 16.71 -7.18 4.19
C ALA A 341 17.73 -7.24 5.33
N ALA A 342 17.75 -8.34 6.10
CA ALA A 342 18.74 -8.53 7.16
C ALA A 342 20.15 -8.60 6.56
N ARG A 343 21.08 -7.86 7.16
CA ARG A 343 22.47 -7.73 6.72
C ARG A 343 23.38 -8.75 7.41
#